data_e95abccc6fd7d3f48143e839a33fb396
#
_entry.id   e95abccc6fd7d3f48143e839a33fb396
#
_cell.length_a   1.000
_cell.length_b   1.000
_cell.length_c   1.000
_cell.angle_alpha   90.00
_cell.angle_beta   90.00
_cell.angle_gamma   90.00
#
_symmetry.space_group_name_H-M   'P 1'
#
loop_
_entity.id
_entity.type
_entity.pdbx_description
1 polymer ?
#
loop_
_entity_poly.entity_id
_entity_poly.type
_entity_poly.pdbx_seq_one_letter_code
_entity_poly.pdbx_strand_id
1 'polypeptide(L)'
;MRFLFLFLFLFFSFQQNSWSENILTEFLVAKPSMPDPRFKETVIVMLYHNQGKGAAGLVINKPIRTMLISEFFKSSNMTPPEKIVDKEITLYWGGPVDAEHVFFIHSSDYKSNDFISSNRDFTITQEPKILFDIVKNKGPQEYIILSGIAAWEPGQLDSEMMRDDWNKKSNNYTSPFDNGKEMWSRLINSRDI
;
A
#
# COMPACT_ATOMS: atom_id res chain seq x y z
N MET A 1 -10.92 -34.91 -23.06
CA MET A 1 -9.58 -34.27 -23.05
C MET A 1 -9.57 -33.24 -21.93
N ARG A 2 -8.95 -33.58 -20.80
CA ARG A 2 -8.86 -32.69 -19.63
C ARG A 2 -7.59 -31.87 -19.78
N PHE A 3 -7.72 -30.55 -19.99
CA PHE A 3 -6.59 -29.64 -19.92
C PHE A 3 -6.21 -29.42 -18.45
N LEU A 4 -5.05 -29.93 -18.08
CA LEU A 4 -4.42 -29.71 -16.79
C LEU A 4 -3.72 -28.35 -16.86
N PHE A 5 -4.31 -27.32 -16.23
CA PHE A 5 -3.63 -26.04 -16.03
C PHE A 5 -2.61 -26.22 -14.89
N LEU A 6 -1.36 -26.25 -15.27
CA LEU A 6 -0.23 -26.24 -14.35
C LEU A 6 -0.04 -24.80 -13.86
N PHE A 7 -0.52 -24.50 -12.64
CA PHE A 7 -0.19 -23.25 -11.95
C PHE A 7 1.27 -23.32 -11.52
N LEU A 8 2.11 -22.55 -12.18
CA LEU A 8 3.52 -22.37 -11.79
C LEU A 8 3.53 -21.36 -10.63
N PHE A 9 3.64 -21.86 -9.40
CA PHE A 9 3.91 -21.04 -8.23
C PHE A 9 5.35 -20.52 -8.31
N LEU A 10 5.53 -19.30 -8.78
CA LEU A 10 6.78 -18.56 -8.60
C LEU A 10 6.82 -18.06 -7.15
N PHE A 11 7.49 -18.83 -6.29
CA PHE A 11 7.94 -18.33 -5.00
C PHE A 11 8.92 -17.18 -5.24
N PHE A 12 8.46 -15.95 -5.13
CA PHE A 12 9.33 -14.80 -4.95
C PHE A 12 9.96 -14.92 -3.55
N SER A 13 11.13 -15.53 -3.47
CA SER A 13 11.99 -15.40 -2.31
C SER A 13 12.46 -13.95 -2.29
N PHE A 14 11.89 -13.14 -1.40
CA PHE A 14 12.44 -11.83 -1.06
C PHE A 14 13.80 -12.05 -0.40
N GLN A 15 14.87 -12.09 -1.21
CA GLN A 15 16.21 -11.91 -0.68
C GLN A 15 16.30 -10.47 -0.19
N GLN A 16 16.66 -10.31 1.08
CA GLN A 16 17.06 -9.04 1.68
C GLN A 16 18.32 -8.51 0.97
N ASN A 17 18.12 -7.89 -0.17
CA ASN A 17 19.14 -7.04 -0.78
C ASN A 17 18.89 -5.63 -0.27
N SER A 18 19.91 -5.04 0.34
CA SER A 18 19.97 -3.65 0.77
C SER A 18 19.33 -2.73 -0.29
N TRP A 19 18.10 -2.29 -0.03
CA TRP A 19 17.41 -1.32 -0.84
C TRP A 19 18.06 0.04 -0.57
N SER A 20 18.98 0.41 -1.45
CA SER A 20 19.61 1.73 -1.44
C SER A 20 18.62 2.75 -2.00
N GLU A 21 18.43 3.81 -1.21
CA GLU A 21 17.68 5.03 -1.41
C GLU A 21 16.21 5.00 -0.99
N ASN A 22 15.91 5.92 -0.06
CA ASN A 22 14.61 6.21 0.56
C ASN A 22 13.50 6.57 -0.45
N ILE A 23 12.95 5.56 -1.14
CA ILE A 23 11.87 5.76 -2.12
C ILE A 23 10.52 6.02 -1.43
N LEU A 24 10.37 5.69 -0.14
CA LEU A 24 9.20 6.06 0.67
C LEU A 24 9.01 7.59 0.84
N THR A 25 9.80 8.39 0.14
CA THR A 25 9.66 9.85 0.12
C THR A 25 8.82 10.36 -1.04
N GLU A 26 8.36 9.47 -1.93
CA GLU A 26 7.62 9.86 -3.13
C GLU A 26 6.22 9.27 -3.16
N PHE A 27 5.27 10.13 -3.55
CA PHE A 27 3.93 9.74 -3.93
C PHE A 27 3.74 9.94 -5.43
N LEU A 28 3.01 9.02 -6.08
CA LEU A 28 2.47 9.24 -7.41
C LEU A 28 1.02 9.66 -7.29
N VAL A 29 0.68 10.77 -7.90
CA VAL A 29 -0.68 11.31 -7.98
C VAL A 29 -1.14 11.21 -9.42
N ALA A 30 -2.21 10.44 -9.65
CA ALA A 30 -2.74 10.27 -11.01
C ALA A 30 -3.19 11.60 -11.59
N LYS A 31 -2.79 11.89 -12.83
CA LYS A 31 -3.26 13.07 -13.57
C LYS A 31 -4.74 12.90 -13.94
N PRO A 32 -5.49 14.01 -14.16
CA PRO A 32 -6.86 13.93 -14.66
C PRO A 32 -6.99 13.19 -16.00
N SER A 33 -5.92 13.18 -16.79
CA SER A 33 -5.79 12.49 -18.08
C SER A 33 -5.51 11.00 -17.96
N MET A 34 -5.34 10.44 -16.73
CA MET A 34 -5.02 9.03 -16.49
C MET A 34 -5.90 8.11 -17.35
N PRO A 35 -5.29 7.33 -18.29
CA PRO A 35 -6.05 6.53 -19.24
C PRO A 35 -6.64 5.26 -18.60
N ASP A 36 -5.94 4.68 -17.59
CA ASP A 36 -6.42 3.48 -16.89
C ASP A 36 -7.48 3.88 -15.84
N PRO A 37 -8.75 3.46 -16.02
CA PRO A 37 -9.83 3.84 -15.11
C PRO A 37 -9.65 3.35 -13.68
N ARG A 38 -8.86 2.28 -13.46
CA ARG A 38 -8.56 1.76 -12.10
C ARG A 38 -7.73 2.75 -11.30
N PHE A 39 -6.85 3.49 -11.98
CA PHE A 39 -5.93 4.44 -11.35
C PHE A 39 -6.41 5.90 -11.41
N LYS A 40 -7.59 6.18 -11.97
CA LYS A 40 -8.14 7.55 -11.91
C LYS A 40 -8.28 8.02 -10.47
N GLU A 41 -7.81 9.25 -10.21
CA GLU A 41 -7.88 9.89 -8.88
C GLU A 41 -7.19 9.07 -7.78
N THR A 42 -6.13 8.33 -8.10
CA THR A 42 -5.34 7.59 -7.12
C THR A 42 -4.14 8.38 -6.62
N VAL A 43 -3.78 8.08 -5.38
CA VAL A 43 -2.51 8.48 -4.76
C VAL A 43 -1.80 7.20 -4.33
N ILE A 44 -0.55 7.04 -4.73
CA ILE A 44 0.26 5.84 -4.52
C ILE A 44 1.51 6.19 -3.72
N VAL A 45 1.76 5.47 -2.63
CA VAL A 45 3.05 5.47 -1.92
C VAL A 45 3.97 4.51 -2.64
N MET A 46 5.12 4.99 -3.12
CA MET A 46 6.08 4.16 -3.83
C MET A 46 6.90 3.30 -2.86
N LEU A 47 7.02 2.01 -3.18
CA LEU A 47 7.89 1.07 -2.48
C LEU A 47 9.27 1.00 -3.13
N TYR A 48 9.30 0.92 -4.44
CA TYR A 48 10.52 0.99 -5.24
C TYR A 48 10.23 1.40 -6.68
N HIS A 49 11.25 1.93 -7.34
CA HIS A 49 11.29 2.17 -8.77
C HIS A 49 12.71 1.87 -9.27
N ASN A 50 12.83 0.93 -10.20
CA ASN A 50 14.09 0.52 -10.78
C ASN A 50 13.90 0.18 -12.27
N GLN A 51 14.65 0.81 -13.15
CA GLN A 51 14.50 0.63 -14.61
C GLN A 51 14.63 -0.82 -15.07
N GLY A 52 15.48 -1.63 -14.41
CA GLY A 52 15.71 -3.03 -14.78
C GLY A 52 14.80 -4.04 -14.07
N LYS A 53 14.13 -3.64 -12.97
CA LYS A 53 13.29 -4.53 -12.15
C LYS A 53 11.82 -4.10 -12.10
N GLY A 54 11.47 -2.94 -12.67
CA GLY A 54 10.14 -2.36 -12.62
C GLY A 54 9.92 -1.48 -11.40
N ALA A 55 8.65 -1.31 -11.03
CA ALA A 55 8.26 -0.49 -9.89
C ALA A 55 7.11 -1.13 -9.12
N ALA A 56 6.95 -0.76 -7.84
CA ALA A 56 5.78 -1.11 -7.06
C ALA A 56 5.41 -0.02 -6.07
N GLY A 57 4.13 0.03 -5.72
CA GLY A 57 3.58 0.98 -4.77
C GLY A 57 2.20 0.56 -4.26
N LEU A 58 1.70 1.27 -3.27
CA LEU A 58 0.42 1.02 -2.63
C LEU A 58 -0.52 2.20 -2.86
N VAL A 59 -1.68 1.94 -3.48
CA VAL A 59 -2.76 2.93 -3.58
C VAL A 59 -3.35 3.12 -2.19
N ILE A 60 -3.39 4.37 -1.69
CA ILE A 60 -3.75 4.64 -0.29
C ILE A 60 -5.09 5.34 -0.10
N ASN A 61 -5.72 5.83 -1.16
CA ASN A 61 -6.94 6.65 -1.09
C ASN A 61 -8.19 6.02 -1.72
N LYS A 62 -8.19 4.70 -1.96
CA LYS A 62 -9.35 3.97 -2.52
C LYS A 62 -9.94 3.02 -1.49
N PRO A 63 -10.90 3.45 -0.64
CA PRO A 63 -11.54 2.55 0.32
C PRO A 63 -12.38 1.49 -0.40
N ILE A 64 -12.25 0.23 0.02
CA ILE A 64 -13.09 -0.88 -0.44
C ILE A 64 -14.34 -0.99 0.44
N ARG A 65 -14.12 -1.12 1.76
CA ARG A 65 -15.19 -1.22 2.74
C ARG A 65 -14.70 -0.93 4.16
N THR A 66 -15.62 -0.48 5.01
CA THR A 66 -15.43 -0.41 6.46
C THR A 66 -16.13 -1.61 7.11
N MET A 67 -15.48 -2.21 8.10
CA MET A 67 -15.97 -3.39 8.82
C MET A 67 -15.41 -3.40 10.25
N LEU A 68 -15.97 -4.25 11.11
CA LEU A 68 -15.36 -4.55 12.40
C LEU A 68 -14.09 -5.39 12.22
N ILE A 69 -13.08 -5.14 13.03
CA ILE A 69 -11.82 -5.90 12.97
C ILE A 69 -12.03 -7.39 13.25
N SER A 70 -13.03 -7.76 14.06
CA SER A 70 -13.46 -9.14 14.28
C SER A 70 -13.97 -9.82 13.01
N GLU A 71 -14.65 -9.08 12.13
CA GLU A 71 -15.08 -9.58 10.81
C GLU A 71 -13.88 -9.76 9.88
N PHE A 72 -12.90 -8.86 9.95
CA PHE A 72 -11.66 -8.98 9.19
C PHE A 72 -10.90 -10.27 9.56
N PHE A 73 -10.73 -10.57 10.86
CA PHE A 73 -10.11 -11.82 11.32
C PHE A 73 -10.81 -13.05 10.74
N LYS A 74 -12.15 -13.07 10.77
CA LYS A 74 -12.94 -14.19 10.22
C LYS A 74 -12.76 -14.33 8.71
N SER A 75 -12.82 -13.23 7.96
CA SER A 75 -12.69 -13.25 6.49
C SER A 75 -11.28 -13.63 6.01
N SER A 76 -10.27 -13.40 6.84
CA SER A 76 -8.86 -13.72 6.56
C SER A 76 -8.43 -15.07 7.13
N ASN A 77 -9.37 -15.91 7.62
CA ASN A 77 -9.10 -17.19 8.29
C ASN A 77 -8.12 -17.09 9.46
N MET A 78 -8.08 -15.94 10.12
CA MET A 78 -7.23 -15.68 11.27
C MET A 78 -8.04 -15.87 12.56
N THR A 79 -7.46 -16.55 13.55
CA THR A 79 -8.09 -16.70 14.88
C THR A 79 -7.83 -15.43 15.69
N PRO A 80 -8.86 -14.65 16.06
CA PRO A 80 -8.68 -13.48 16.92
C PRO A 80 -8.26 -13.90 18.33
N PRO A 81 -7.63 -12.99 19.12
CA PRO A 81 -7.40 -13.21 20.53
C PRO A 81 -8.71 -13.43 21.29
N GLU A 82 -8.69 -14.14 22.44
CA GLU A 82 -9.88 -14.39 23.28
C GLU A 82 -10.58 -13.10 23.72
N LYS A 83 -9.79 -12.04 23.99
CA LYS A 83 -10.29 -10.72 24.37
C LYS A 83 -9.82 -9.70 23.35
N ILE A 84 -10.77 -9.13 22.64
CA ILE A 84 -10.51 -8.06 21.68
C ILE A 84 -11.33 -6.82 22.00
N VAL A 85 -10.76 -5.67 21.72
CA VAL A 85 -11.52 -4.43 21.59
C VAL A 85 -11.93 -4.32 20.13
N ASP A 86 -13.20 -4.57 19.84
CA ASP A 86 -13.69 -4.51 18.47
C ASP A 86 -13.73 -3.05 18.01
N LYS A 87 -13.12 -2.79 16.86
CA LYS A 87 -12.96 -1.46 16.28
C LYS A 87 -13.37 -1.51 14.82
N GLU A 88 -13.91 -0.41 14.33
CA GLU A 88 -14.07 -0.23 12.91
C GLU A 88 -12.71 0.00 12.24
N ILE A 89 -12.47 -0.72 11.16
CA ILE A 89 -11.33 -0.57 10.27
C ILE A 89 -11.83 -0.36 8.84
N THR A 90 -11.07 0.40 8.06
CA THR A 90 -11.32 0.54 6.63
C THR A 90 -10.24 -0.24 5.87
N LEU A 91 -10.66 -1.17 5.02
CA LEU A 91 -9.80 -1.84 4.05
C LEU A 91 -9.73 -1.00 2.79
N TYR A 92 -8.54 -0.71 2.33
CA TYR A 92 -8.26 0.04 1.10
C TYR A 92 -7.77 -0.90 -0.02
N TRP A 93 -8.03 -0.51 -1.26
CA TRP A 93 -7.46 -1.17 -2.42
C TRP A 93 -6.02 -0.65 -2.63
N GLY A 94 -5.05 -1.53 -2.42
CA GLY A 94 -3.62 -1.21 -2.59
C GLY A 94 -3.14 -1.32 -4.04
N GLY A 95 -3.87 -2.07 -4.88
CA GLY A 95 -3.57 -2.25 -6.29
C GLY A 95 -4.17 -3.53 -6.89
N PRO A 96 -4.01 -3.73 -8.21
CA PRO A 96 -4.64 -4.84 -8.92
C PRO A 96 -3.92 -6.19 -8.79
N VAL A 97 -2.70 -6.19 -8.26
CA VAL A 97 -1.85 -7.40 -8.17
C VAL A 97 -1.94 -7.96 -6.76
N ASP A 98 -1.92 -9.29 -6.62
CA ASP A 98 -1.88 -10.01 -5.34
C ASP A 98 -2.95 -9.54 -4.34
N ALA A 99 -4.23 -9.48 -4.77
CA ALA A 99 -5.33 -8.94 -3.98
C ALA A 99 -5.58 -9.67 -2.64
N GLU A 100 -5.10 -10.91 -2.49
CA GLU A 100 -5.14 -11.69 -1.26
C GLU A 100 -4.05 -11.29 -0.24
N HIS A 101 -3.01 -10.57 -0.66
CA HIS A 101 -1.98 -10.10 0.24
C HIS A 101 -2.38 -8.79 0.91
N VAL A 102 -2.21 -8.75 2.22
CA VAL A 102 -2.55 -7.60 3.05
C VAL A 102 -1.26 -6.86 3.42
N PHE A 103 -1.30 -5.56 3.23
CA PHE A 103 -0.22 -4.64 3.60
C PHE A 103 -0.72 -3.69 4.69
N PHE A 104 0.18 -3.27 5.55
CA PHE A 104 -0.06 -2.28 6.58
C PHE A 104 0.92 -1.13 6.41
N ILE A 105 0.39 0.09 6.38
CA ILE A 105 1.18 1.30 6.60
C ILE A 105 0.88 1.75 8.01
N HIS A 106 1.90 2.01 8.83
CA HIS A 106 1.69 2.46 10.20
C HIS A 106 2.68 3.54 10.61
N SER A 107 2.26 4.36 11.58
CA SER A 107 3.07 5.43 12.16
C SER A 107 4.30 4.87 12.91
N SER A 108 5.36 5.67 12.97
CA SER A 108 6.68 5.25 13.49
C SER A 108 6.74 5.05 15.02
N ASP A 109 5.65 5.35 15.75
CA ASP A 109 5.50 5.06 17.18
C ASP A 109 5.42 3.56 17.49
N TYR A 110 5.06 2.74 16.50
CA TYR A 110 5.02 1.28 16.60
C TYR A 110 6.24 0.66 15.89
N LYS A 111 6.77 -0.43 16.45
CA LYS A 111 7.93 -1.14 15.89
C LYS A 111 7.51 -2.50 15.35
N SER A 112 7.56 -2.65 14.04
CA SER A 112 7.52 -3.95 13.35
C SER A 112 8.90 -4.57 13.33
N ASN A 113 8.99 -5.88 13.58
CA ASN A 113 10.23 -6.62 13.48
C ASN A 113 10.56 -7.01 12.04
N ASP A 114 9.53 -7.18 11.23
CA ASP A 114 9.63 -7.48 9.81
C ASP A 114 8.89 -6.40 9.02
N PHE A 115 9.61 -5.70 8.16
CA PHE A 115 9.05 -4.62 7.35
C PHE A 115 9.61 -4.63 5.93
N ILE A 116 8.80 -4.19 4.98
CA ILE A 116 9.17 -4.05 3.57
C ILE A 116 10.01 -2.79 3.39
N SER A 117 9.57 -1.69 3.98
CA SER A 117 10.26 -0.41 3.90
C SER A 117 9.86 0.49 5.09
N SER A 118 10.76 1.38 5.50
CA SER A 118 10.54 2.30 6.63
C SER A 118 11.26 3.61 6.40
N ASN A 119 10.64 4.71 6.83
CA ASN A 119 11.28 6.01 6.95
C ASN A 119 11.04 6.58 8.37
N ARG A 120 11.33 7.88 8.57
CA ARG A 120 11.15 8.53 9.88
C ARG A 120 9.68 8.59 10.30
N ASP A 121 8.74 8.70 9.35
CA ASP A 121 7.35 9.05 9.61
C ASP A 121 6.43 7.82 9.62
N PHE A 122 6.74 6.79 8.80
CA PHE A 122 5.93 5.59 8.69
C PHE A 122 6.72 4.36 8.26
N THR A 123 6.13 3.20 8.48
CA THR A 123 6.66 1.89 8.10
C THR A 123 5.61 1.12 7.31
N ILE A 124 6.05 0.33 6.33
CA ILE A 124 5.21 -0.59 5.54
C ILE A 124 5.61 -2.02 5.86
N THR A 125 4.63 -2.84 6.24
CA THR A 125 4.83 -4.24 6.62
C THR A 125 3.70 -5.13 6.12
N GLN A 126 3.94 -6.43 6.09
CA GLN A 126 2.92 -7.47 5.94
C GLN A 126 2.78 -8.30 7.22
N GLU A 127 3.41 -7.88 8.33
CA GLU A 127 3.41 -8.63 9.59
C GLU A 127 2.01 -8.65 10.24
N PRO A 128 1.31 -9.80 10.30
CA PRO A 128 -0.05 -9.86 10.84
C PRO A 128 -0.14 -9.51 12.32
N LYS A 129 0.99 -9.56 13.04
CA LYS A 129 1.07 -9.22 14.48
C LYS A 129 0.47 -7.84 14.77
N ILE A 130 0.58 -6.90 13.83
CA ILE A 130 0.03 -5.54 13.98
C ILE A 130 -1.48 -5.57 14.29
N LEU A 131 -2.26 -6.45 13.65
CA LEU A 131 -3.70 -6.60 13.91
C LEU A 131 -3.96 -7.05 15.35
N PHE A 132 -3.16 -8.02 15.84
CA PHE A 132 -3.27 -8.52 17.20
C PHE A 132 -2.93 -7.46 18.24
N ASP A 133 -2.01 -6.55 17.92
CA ASP A 133 -1.65 -5.46 18.82
C ASP A 133 -2.67 -4.32 18.77
N ILE A 134 -3.27 -4.04 17.60
CA ILE A 134 -4.36 -3.06 17.47
C ILE A 134 -5.56 -3.44 18.36
N VAL A 135 -6.00 -4.70 18.32
CA VAL A 135 -7.15 -5.16 19.14
C VAL A 135 -6.86 -5.21 20.64
N LYS A 136 -5.59 -5.19 21.02
CA LYS A 136 -5.13 -5.10 22.41
C LYS A 136 -4.81 -3.68 22.88
N ASN A 137 -5.09 -2.67 22.05
CA ASN A 137 -4.69 -1.27 22.28
C ASN A 137 -3.17 -1.07 22.46
N LYS A 138 -2.36 -1.89 21.75
CA LYS A 138 -0.89 -1.85 21.74
C LYS A 138 -0.33 -1.61 20.33
N GLY A 139 -1.21 -1.40 19.37
CA GLY A 139 -0.85 -1.10 17.98
C GLY A 139 -0.43 0.36 17.79
N PRO A 140 -0.09 0.74 16.55
CA PRO A 140 0.25 2.12 16.20
C PRO A 140 -0.91 3.09 16.41
N GLN A 141 -0.58 4.38 16.51
CA GLN A 141 -1.59 5.44 16.62
C GLN A 141 -2.34 5.62 15.29
N GLU A 142 -1.62 5.54 14.17
CA GLU A 142 -2.20 5.64 12.83
C GLU A 142 -1.81 4.42 12.00
N TYR A 143 -2.77 3.92 11.22
CA TYR A 143 -2.53 2.78 10.32
C TYR A 143 -3.53 2.77 9.17
N ILE A 144 -3.10 2.14 8.06
CA ILE A 144 -3.92 1.84 6.89
C ILE A 144 -3.77 0.35 6.59
N ILE A 145 -4.87 -0.31 6.29
CA ILE A 145 -4.92 -1.71 5.88
C ILE A 145 -5.26 -1.77 4.40
N LEU A 146 -4.40 -2.41 3.61
CA LEU A 146 -4.51 -2.44 2.16
C LEU A 146 -4.52 -3.88 1.65
N SER A 147 -5.32 -4.14 0.61
CA SER A 147 -5.37 -5.40 -0.12
C SER A 147 -4.79 -5.18 -1.52
N GLY A 148 -3.80 -6.00 -1.88
CA GLY A 148 -3.11 -5.92 -3.15
C GLY A 148 -2.06 -4.81 -3.25
N ILE A 149 -1.40 -4.75 -4.41
CA ILE A 149 -0.30 -3.85 -4.72
C ILE A 149 -0.40 -3.37 -6.17
N ALA A 150 0.03 -2.16 -6.46
CA ALA A 150 0.28 -1.68 -7.80
C ALA A 150 1.70 -2.08 -8.22
N ALA A 151 1.85 -2.66 -9.39
CA ALA A 151 3.14 -3.09 -9.93
C ALA A 151 3.26 -2.71 -11.40
N TRP A 152 4.47 -2.38 -11.82
CA TRP A 152 4.85 -2.02 -13.18
C TRP A 152 6.02 -2.88 -13.64
N GLU A 153 5.94 -3.35 -14.87
CA GLU A 153 7.05 -4.01 -15.56
C GLU A 153 8.25 -3.06 -15.74
N PRO A 154 9.46 -3.58 -16.00
CA PRO A 154 10.63 -2.76 -16.28
C PRO A 154 10.37 -1.72 -17.39
N GLY A 155 10.59 -0.44 -17.07
CA GLY A 155 10.37 0.71 -17.98
C GLY A 155 8.91 1.11 -18.19
N GLN A 156 7.93 0.38 -17.65
CA GLN A 156 6.52 0.72 -17.81
C GLN A 156 6.19 2.04 -17.11
N LEU A 157 6.56 2.20 -15.83
CA LEU A 157 6.32 3.44 -15.10
C LEU A 157 7.03 4.63 -15.74
N ASP A 158 8.26 4.43 -16.24
CA ASP A 158 8.99 5.50 -16.95
C ASP A 158 8.22 5.96 -18.20
N SER A 159 7.63 5.01 -18.95
CA SER A 159 6.81 5.30 -20.11
C SER A 159 5.52 6.06 -19.73
N GLU A 160 4.88 5.70 -18.62
CA GLU A 160 3.70 6.39 -18.09
C GLU A 160 4.04 7.80 -17.61
N MET A 161 5.21 7.97 -16.98
CA MET A 161 5.73 9.31 -16.60
C MET A 161 6.01 10.20 -17.82
N MET A 162 6.58 9.63 -18.90
CA MET A 162 6.80 10.38 -20.16
C MET A 162 5.49 10.79 -20.85
N ARG A 163 4.41 10.03 -20.70
CA ARG A 163 3.08 10.39 -21.18
C ARG A 163 2.33 11.39 -20.29
N ASP A 164 2.96 11.80 -19.18
CA ASP A 164 2.35 12.70 -18.18
C ASP A 164 1.10 12.10 -17.51
N ASP A 165 1.09 10.77 -17.28
CA ASP A 165 0.01 10.08 -16.59
C ASP A 165 0.05 10.31 -15.06
N TRP A 166 1.24 10.60 -14.52
CA TRP A 166 1.51 10.76 -13.09
C TRP A 166 2.18 12.07 -12.75
N ASN A 167 1.84 12.60 -11.57
CA ASN A 167 2.56 13.70 -10.93
C ASN A 167 3.30 13.16 -9.70
N LYS A 168 4.60 13.42 -9.58
CA LYS A 168 5.39 13.07 -8.39
C LYS A 168 5.21 14.14 -7.30
N LYS A 169 5.01 13.71 -6.07
CA LYS A 169 4.97 14.56 -4.88
C LYS A 169 5.88 14.01 -3.80
N SER A 170 6.58 14.88 -3.10
CA SER A 170 7.36 14.48 -1.93
C SER A 170 6.46 14.24 -0.70
N ASN A 171 6.85 13.33 0.19
CA ASN A 171 6.17 13.11 1.47
C ASN A 171 6.24 14.33 2.43
N ASN A 172 7.07 15.33 2.13
CA ASN A 172 7.08 16.59 2.88
C ASN A 172 5.75 17.35 2.80
N TYR A 173 4.90 17.03 1.83
CA TYR A 173 3.63 17.72 1.56
C TYR A 173 2.40 16.95 2.02
N THR A 174 2.54 15.67 2.37
CA THR A 174 1.40 14.84 2.77
C THR A 174 1.86 13.63 3.57
N SER A 175 1.00 13.19 4.49
CA SER A 175 1.13 11.92 5.19
C SER A 175 0.28 10.84 4.50
N PRO A 176 0.69 9.57 4.47
CA PRO A 176 -0.20 8.49 4.00
C PRO A 176 -1.49 8.40 4.82
N PHE A 177 -1.48 8.83 6.07
CA PHE A 177 -2.65 8.79 6.97
C PHE A 177 -3.68 9.89 6.67
N ASP A 178 -3.32 10.86 5.87
CA ASP A 178 -4.16 11.95 5.38
C ASP A 178 -5.04 11.51 4.17
N ASN A 179 -5.41 10.24 4.13
CA ASN A 179 -5.95 9.49 3.01
C ASN A 179 -7.47 9.67 2.77
N GLY A 180 -8.04 10.75 3.26
CA GLY A 180 -9.44 11.11 3.03
C GLY A 180 -9.80 11.29 1.55
N LYS A 181 -11.10 11.38 1.26
CA LYS A 181 -11.63 11.54 -0.11
C LYS A 181 -11.02 12.71 -0.88
N GLU A 182 -10.64 13.78 -0.17
CA GLU A 182 -10.06 14.99 -0.76
C GLU A 182 -8.55 14.88 -1.02
N MET A 183 -7.90 13.76 -0.67
CA MET A 183 -6.45 13.64 -0.78
C MET A 183 -5.96 13.87 -2.21
N TRP A 184 -6.58 13.23 -3.18
CA TRP A 184 -6.19 13.38 -4.57
C TRP A 184 -6.39 14.81 -5.07
N SER A 185 -7.57 15.39 -4.84
CA SER A 185 -7.89 16.75 -5.30
C SER A 185 -6.99 17.81 -4.66
N ARG A 186 -6.61 17.63 -3.40
CA ARG A 186 -5.65 18.48 -2.71
C ARG A 186 -4.26 18.37 -3.31
N LEU A 187 -3.77 17.15 -3.57
CA LEU A 187 -2.41 16.93 -4.06
C LEU A 187 -2.24 17.31 -5.52
N ILE A 188 -3.23 17.05 -6.38
CA ILE A 188 -3.13 17.41 -7.80
C ILE A 188 -3.13 18.93 -8.01
N ASN A 189 -3.78 19.67 -7.13
CA ASN A 189 -3.85 21.14 -7.17
C ASN A 189 -2.73 21.82 -6.37
N SER A 190 -1.97 21.10 -5.55
CA SER A 190 -0.83 21.66 -4.84
C SER A 190 0.31 21.99 -5.80
N ARG A 191 0.88 23.19 -5.69
CA ARG A 191 2.10 23.56 -6.40
C ARG A 191 3.28 22.89 -5.71
N ASP A 192 4.21 22.34 -6.50
CA ASP A 192 5.53 22.00 -5.99
C ASP A 192 6.27 23.34 -5.81
N ILE A 193 6.57 23.69 -4.56
CA ILE A 193 7.34 24.87 -4.22
C ILE A 193 8.82 24.45 -4.11
#